data_86f41ff963f86f30b7a8027ca4dcd021
#
_entry.id   86f41ff963f86f30b7a8027ca4dcd021
#
_cell.length_a   1.000
_cell.length_b   1.000
_cell.length_c   1.000
_cell.angle_alpha   90.00
_cell.angle_beta   90.00
_cell.angle_gamma   90.00
#
_symmetry.space_group_name_H-M   'P 1'
#
loop_
_entity.id
_entity.type
_entity.pdbx_description
1 polymer ?
#
loop_
_entity_poly.entity_id
_entity_poly.type
_entity_poly.pdbx_seq_one_letter_code
_entity_poly.pdbx_strand_id
1 'polypeptide(L)'
;VVFLITADTDYLINFNPDFTNPKTYVGVNPEETTAYWINEAEKQGYEALYQAHYADYTALFNRVKLNLTNSSDFRDMPITQRLSRYREGQKDFYLEQLYYQFGRYLLIASSRPGNFPANLQGIWHNNVDGPWRVDYHNNINIQMNYWPACSANLSECTWPLIDFIRSLVKPGEKTAQSYFNARGWTASISANIFGFTAPLSSKSMEWNLNPIVGPWLATHIWEYYDYTRDKRFLSEIGYELIKSSAQFTVDHLWHKPDGTYTAAPSTSPEHGPVDEGVTFAHAVVREILLDAIQASKVLGVDRKERRQWENILAKLVPYRIGRYGQLLEWSTD
;
A
#
# COMPACT_ATOMS: atom_id res chain seq x y z
N VAL A 1 18.52 35.28 -3.03
CA VAL A 1 17.39 35.22 -3.96
C VAL A 1 16.51 34.08 -3.54
N VAL A 2 15.21 34.30 -3.46
CA VAL A 2 14.18 33.30 -3.13
C VAL A 2 13.32 33.12 -4.38
N PHE A 3 13.07 31.87 -4.75
CA PHE A 3 12.12 31.50 -5.81
C PHE A 3 10.92 30.84 -5.16
N LEU A 4 9.71 31.32 -5.48
CA LEU A 4 8.46 30.67 -5.12
C LEU A 4 7.97 29.86 -6.33
N ILE A 5 7.72 28.58 -6.14
CA ILE A 5 7.27 27.66 -7.19
C ILE A 5 6.02 26.96 -6.70
N THR A 6 4.98 26.92 -7.54
CA THR A 6 3.77 26.15 -7.31
C THR A 6 3.42 25.35 -8.58
N ALA A 7 2.82 24.19 -8.41
CA ALA A 7 2.34 23.36 -9.51
C ALA A 7 1.08 22.60 -9.05
N ASP A 8 0.16 22.44 -9.97
CA ASP A 8 -1.08 21.67 -9.73
C ASP A 8 -1.57 21.08 -11.05
N THR A 9 -2.57 20.22 -10.97
CA THR A 9 -3.27 19.63 -12.12
C THR A 9 -4.78 19.75 -11.90
N ASP A 10 -5.57 19.54 -12.94
CA ASP A 10 -7.02 19.45 -12.83
C ASP A 10 -7.51 18.07 -12.36
N TYR A 11 -6.61 17.17 -11.96
CA TYR A 11 -7.00 15.85 -11.49
C TYR A 11 -7.74 15.93 -10.15
N LEU A 12 -8.88 15.21 -10.06
CA LEU A 12 -9.64 15.00 -8.83
C LEU A 12 -9.80 13.51 -8.56
N ILE A 13 -9.39 13.06 -7.38
CA ILE A 13 -9.63 11.69 -6.96
C ILE A 13 -11.14 11.41 -6.92
N ASN A 14 -11.58 10.31 -7.54
CA ASN A 14 -12.97 9.93 -7.60
C ASN A 14 -13.15 8.49 -7.11
N PHE A 15 -13.89 8.33 -6.01
CA PHE A 15 -14.17 7.02 -5.41
C PHE A 15 -15.32 6.27 -6.08
N ASN A 16 -16.05 6.92 -6.99
CA ASN A 16 -17.12 6.31 -7.77
C ASN A 16 -17.08 6.77 -9.24
N PRO A 17 -15.99 6.45 -9.97
CA PRO A 17 -15.80 6.95 -11.33
C PRO A 17 -16.87 6.40 -12.29
N ASP A 18 -17.37 7.29 -13.14
CA ASP A 18 -18.18 6.95 -14.32
C ASP A 18 -17.29 6.91 -15.56
N PHE A 19 -16.89 5.72 -15.98
CA PHE A 19 -16.00 5.53 -17.13
C PHE A 19 -16.65 5.85 -18.50
N THR A 20 -17.92 6.21 -18.53
CA THR A 20 -18.56 6.76 -19.72
C THR A 20 -18.41 8.28 -19.81
N ASN A 21 -18.01 8.93 -18.72
CA ASN A 21 -17.75 10.36 -18.63
C ASN A 21 -16.24 10.63 -18.77
N PRO A 22 -15.77 11.27 -19.87
CA PRO A 22 -14.35 11.57 -20.05
C PRO A 22 -13.79 12.56 -19.02
N LYS A 23 -14.66 13.22 -18.25
CA LYS A 23 -14.28 14.16 -17.19
C LYS A 23 -14.42 13.57 -15.78
N THR A 24 -14.49 12.25 -15.65
CA THR A 24 -14.73 11.59 -14.35
C THR A 24 -13.66 11.86 -13.31
N TYR A 25 -12.46 12.29 -13.72
CA TYR A 25 -11.34 12.68 -12.86
C TYR A 25 -10.94 14.15 -13.01
N VAL A 26 -11.78 14.98 -13.61
CA VAL A 26 -11.50 16.42 -13.82
C VAL A 26 -12.11 17.22 -12.69
N GLY A 27 -11.28 17.98 -11.98
CA GLY A 27 -11.65 18.90 -10.91
C GLY A 27 -11.59 20.37 -11.34
N VAL A 28 -11.04 21.20 -10.48
CA VAL A 28 -10.94 22.66 -10.67
C VAL A 28 -9.82 23.05 -11.64
N ASN A 29 -9.89 24.28 -12.17
CA ASN A 29 -8.82 24.80 -13.02
C ASN A 29 -7.53 25.02 -12.19
N PRO A 30 -6.42 24.37 -12.52
CA PRO A 30 -5.18 24.50 -11.76
C PRO A 30 -4.53 25.88 -11.83
N GLU A 31 -4.86 26.71 -12.84
CA GLU A 31 -4.35 28.08 -12.92
C GLU A 31 -4.86 28.94 -11.75
N GLU A 32 -6.12 28.77 -11.37
CA GLU A 32 -6.70 29.51 -10.23
C GLU A 32 -6.06 29.08 -8.91
N THR A 33 -5.89 27.78 -8.71
CA THR A 33 -5.26 27.20 -7.53
C THR A 33 -3.81 27.64 -7.39
N THR A 34 -3.03 27.52 -8.44
CA THR A 34 -1.61 27.92 -8.44
C THR A 34 -1.41 29.41 -8.26
N ALA A 35 -2.26 30.27 -8.89
CA ALA A 35 -2.23 31.70 -8.70
C ALA A 35 -2.56 32.08 -7.24
N TYR A 36 -3.55 31.44 -6.62
CA TYR A 36 -3.86 31.65 -5.23
C TYR A 36 -2.69 31.32 -4.31
N TRP A 37 -2.10 30.13 -4.46
CA TRP A 37 -1.01 29.69 -3.58
C TRP A 37 0.26 30.53 -3.72
N ILE A 38 0.63 30.95 -4.93
CA ILE A 38 1.82 31.79 -5.11
C ILE A 38 1.63 33.18 -4.47
N ASN A 39 0.44 33.76 -4.62
CA ASN A 39 0.11 35.04 -4.01
C ASN A 39 0.12 35.00 -2.49
N GLU A 40 -0.42 33.91 -1.89
CA GLU A 40 -0.40 33.75 -0.44
C GLU A 40 1.01 33.50 0.09
N ALA A 41 1.83 32.74 -0.63
CA ALA A 41 3.22 32.51 -0.29
C ALA A 41 4.05 33.82 -0.34
N GLU A 42 3.84 34.67 -1.35
CA GLU A 42 4.49 35.97 -1.47
C GLU A 42 4.14 36.89 -0.30
N LYS A 43 2.85 36.95 0.10
CA LYS A 43 2.39 37.75 1.25
C LYS A 43 3.01 37.32 2.57
N GLN A 44 3.17 36.00 2.78
CA GLN A 44 3.77 35.49 4.01
C GLN A 44 5.27 35.70 4.09
N GLY A 45 5.97 35.60 2.96
CA GLY A 45 7.41 35.71 2.88
C GLY A 45 8.17 34.48 3.38
N TYR A 46 9.46 34.41 3.02
CA TYR A 46 10.30 33.22 3.24
C TYR A 46 10.34 32.76 4.69
N GLU A 47 10.57 33.68 5.64
CA GLU A 47 10.76 33.31 7.04
C GLU A 47 9.49 32.65 7.63
N ALA A 48 8.31 33.21 7.37
CA ALA A 48 7.06 32.63 7.82
C ALA A 48 6.77 31.27 7.20
N LEU A 49 7.03 31.11 5.89
CA LEU A 49 6.91 29.83 5.19
C LEU A 49 7.88 28.78 5.76
N TYR A 50 9.14 29.17 6.04
CA TYR A 50 10.12 28.28 6.63
C TYR A 50 9.71 27.82 8.04
N GLN A 51 9.24 28.73 8.89
CA GLN A 51 8.76 28.39 10.23
C GLN A 51 7.53 27.48 10.21
N ALA A 52 6.59 27.73 9.30
CA ALA A 52 5.43 26.87 9.10
C ALA A 52 5.82 25.45 8.67
N HIS A 53 6.71 25.34 7.67
CA HIS A 53 7.27 24.07 7.22
C HIS A 53 8.01 23.33 8.36
N TYR A 54 8.87 24.04 9.09
CA TYR A 54 9.62 23.46 10.20
C TYR A 54 8.70 22.92 11.29
N ALA A 55 7.67 23.69 11.66
CA ALA A 55 6.71 23.29 12.69
C ALA A 55 5.91 22.05 12.24
N ASP A 56 5.40 22.04 11.02
CA ASP A 56 4.66 20.90 10.45
C ASP A 56 5.51 19.63 10.39
N TYR A 57 6.70 19.72 9.81
CA TYR A 57 7.59 18.57 9.67
C TYR A 57 8.02 18.00 11.02
N THR A 58 8.47 18.88 11.95
CA THR A 58 8.98 18.44 13.25
C THR A 58 7.90 17.90 14.17
N ALA A 59 6.64 18.31 14.00
CA ALA A 59 5.49 17.73 14.71
C ALA A 59 5.35 16.22 14.46
N LEU A 60 5.74 15.74 13.30
CA LEU A 60 5.77 14.31 12.96
C LEU A 60 7.14 13.69 13.25
N PHE A 61 8.20 14.31 12.77
CA PHE A 61 9.54 13.74 12.84
C PHE A 61 10.03 13.52 14.29
N ASN A 62 9.76 14.48 15.19
CA ASN A 62 10.22 14.42 16.57
C ASN A 62 9.45 13.45 17.47
N ARG A 63 8.40 12.79 16.97
CA ARG A 63 7.63 11.79 17.74
C ARG A 63 8.43 10.54 18.10
N VAL A 64 9.48 10.24 17.32
CA VAL A 64 10.31 9.06 17.52
C VAL A 64 11.78 9.43 17.51
N LYS A 65 12.49 9.01 18.55
CA LYS A 65 13.94 9.12 18.67
C LYS A 65 14.51 7.72 18.84
N LEU A 66 15.30 7.27 17.88
CA LEU A 66 16.07 6.04 17.97
C LEU A 66 17.49 6.39 18.41
N ASN A 67 17.95 5.80 19.48
CA ASN A 67 19.34 5.93 19.95
C ASN A 67 19.94 4.55 20.16
N LEU A 68 20.82 4.13 19.27
CA LEU A 68 21.53 2.85 19.33
C LEU A 68 22.96 3.01 19.88
N THR A 69 23.47 4.24 19.94
CA THR A 69 24.82 4.54 20.45
C THR A 69 24.94 5.97 20.94
N ASN A 70 25.74 6.17 21.95
CA ASN A 70 26.17 7.50 22.41
C ASN A 70 27.50 7.92 21.78
N SER A 71 28.16 7.05 21.01
CA SER A 71 29.39 7.38 20.31
C SER A 71 29.14 8.43 19.22
N SER A 72 30.04 9.41 19.15
CA SER A 72 30.07 10.38 18.04
C SER A 72 31.04 9.97 16.95
N ASP A 73 31.64 8.78 17.05
CA ASP A 73 32.55 8.26 16.04
C ASP A 73 31.89 8.27 14.66
N PHE A 74 32.63 8.73 13.68
CA PHE A 74 32.22 8.80 12.29
C PHE A 74 31.12 9.83 11.93
N ARG A 75 30.59 10.65 12.84
CA ARG A 75 29.58 11.67 12.50
C ARG A 75 30.03 12.62 11.40
N ASP A 76 31.28 13.04 11.44
CA ASP A 76 31.88 13.97 10.49
C ASP A 76 32.40 13.29 9.21
N MET A 77 32.31 11.96 9.15
CA MET A 77 32.73 11.20 7.99
C MET A 77 31.64 11.24 6.91
N PRO A 78 31.99 11.49 5.63
CA PRO A 78 31.04 11.43 4.51
C PRO A 78 30.29 10.09 4.46
N ILE A 79 28.99 10.15 4.14
CA ILE A 79 28.10 8.99 4.15
C ILE A 79 28.60 7.87 3.22
N THR A 80 29.19 8.21 2.10
CA THR A 80 29.77 7.25 1.14
C THR A 80 30.91 6.44 1.75
N GLN A 81 31.77 7.08 2.54
CA GLN A 81 32.86 6.40 3.24
C GLN A 81 32.32 5.51 4.37
N ARG A 82 31.32 5.98 5.10
CA ARG A 82 30.64 5.18 6.15
C ARG A 82 30.01 3.93 5.57
N LEU A 83 29.30 4.05 4.43
CA LEU A 83 28.71 2.92 3.73
C LEU A 83 29.76 1.90 3.24
N SER A 84 30.92 2.36 2.73
CA SER A 84 32.02 1.45 2.37
C SER A 84 32.52 0.66 3.56
N ARG A 85 32.79 1.33 4.68
CA ARG A 85 33.24 0.68 5.92
C ARG A 85 32.20 -0.31 6.46
N TYR A 86 30.92 0.04 6.39
CA TYR A 86 29.83 -0.84 6.84
C TYR A 86 29.75 -2.11 5.98
N ARG A 87 29.92 -1.99 4.66
CA ARG A 87 30.04 -3.14 3.73
C ARG A 87 31.23 -4.05 4.01
N GLU A 88 32.32 -3.49 4.56
CA GLU A 88 33.51 -4.23 5.01
C GLU A 88 33.32 -4.88 6.40
N GLY A 89 32.10 -4.81 6.97
CA GLY A 89 31.76 -5.45 8.24
C GLY A 89 32.03 -4.59 9.47
N GLN A 90 32.38 -3.33 9.31
CA GLN A 90 32.55 -2.41 10.45
C GLN A 90 31.19 -1.95 10.97
N LYS A 91 31.00 -2.04 12.29
CA LYS A 91 29.75 -1.60 12.93
C LYS A 91 29.67 -0.08 12.95
N ASP A 92 28.52 0.47 12.58
CA ASP A 92 28.22 1.89 12.62
C ASP A 92 26.75 2.10 13.03
N PHE A 93 26.49 2.04 14.33
CA PHE A 93 25.14 2.19 14.88
C PHE A 93 24.53 3.58 14.61
N TYR A 94 25.35 4.62 14.44
CA TYR A 94 24.84 5.93 14.07
C TYR A 94 24.36 5.96 12.59
N LEU A 95 25.00 5.21 11.70
CA LEU A 95 24.52 5.04 10.32
C LEU A 95 23.16 4.31 10.31
N GLU A 96 22.98 3.30 11.16
CA GLU A 96 21.70 2.58 11.29
C GLU A 96 20.59 3.50 11.82
N GLN A 97 20.88 4.34 12.82
CA GLN A 97 19.96 5.37 13.32
C GLN A 97 19.57 6.36 12.21
N LEU A 98 20.56 6.83 11.46
CA LEU A 98 20.36 7.76 10.36
C LEU A 98 19.50 7.14 9.26
N TYR A 99 19.75 5.89 8.90
CA TYR A 99 18.99 5.16 7.90
C TYR A 99 17.51 5.01 8.29
N TYR A 100 17.23 4.63 9.53
CA TYR A 100 15.88 4.59 10.08
C TYR A 100 15.17 5.96 10.00
N GLN A 101 15.84 7.01 10.46
CA GLN A 101 15.26 8.36 10.44
C GLN A 101 15.10 8.90 9.01
N PHE A 102 15.99 8.52 8.10
CA PHE A 102 15.88 8.88 6.69
C PHE A 102 14.66 8.20 6.02
N GLY A 103 14.38 6.95 6.35
CA GLY A 103 13.14 6.28 5.91
C GLY A 103 11.88 7.02 6.40
N ARG A 104 11.86 7.44 7.67
CA ARG A 104 10.78 8.27 8.21
C ARG A 104 10.66 9.61 7.49
N TYR A 105 11.78 10.28 7.21
CA TYR A 105 11.80 11.53 6.43
C TYR A 105 11.18 11.32 5.05
N LEU A 106 11.57 10.28 4.33
CA LEU A 106 11.03 9.99 3.00
C LEU A 106 9.51 9.79 3.04
N LEU A 107 8.99 9.07 4.03
CA LEU A 107 7.55 8.86 4.16
C LEU A 107 6.80 10.17 4.51
N ILE A 108 7.29 10.95 5.47
CA ILE A 108 6.70 12.25 5.83
C ILE A 108 6.68 13.20 4.62
N ALA A 109 7.76 13.22 3.83
CA ALA A 109 7.90 14.13 2.70
C ALA A 109 7.05 13.70 1.48
N SER A 110 6.74 12.41 1.32
CA SER A 110 6.06 11.88 0.14
C SER A 110 4.58 11.52 0.36
N SER A 111 4.13 11.40 1.61
CA SER A 111 2.79 10.85 1.89
C SER A 111 2.09 11.60 3.02
N ARG A 112 1.26 12.55 2.64
CA ARG A 112 0.46 13.38 3.57
C ARG A 112 -1.02 13.32 3.19
N PRO A 113 -1.94 13.39 4.17
CA PRO A 113 -3.38 13.43 3.89
C PRO A 113 -3.76 14.44 2.80
N GLY A 114 -4.58 14.02 1.85
CA GLY A 114 -5.00 14.84 0.72
C GLY A 114 -4.10 14.76 -0.53
N ASN A 115 -2.96 14.04 -0.44
CA ASN A 115 -2.07 13.77 -1.57
C ASN A 115 -2.19 12.32 -2.05
N PHE A 116 -1.49 12.00 -3.15
CA PHE A 116 -1.32 10.62 -3.60
C PHE A 116 -0.32 9.86 -2.72
N PRO A 117 -0.40 8.52 -2.67
CA PRO A 117 0.63 7.74 -2.01
C PRO A 117 1.97 7.83 -2.74
N ALA A 118 3.05 7.50 -2.04
CA ALA A 118 4.35 7.30 -2.63
C ALA A 118 4.27 6.16 -3.67
N ASN A 119 4.63 6.45 -4.92
CA ASN A 119 4.67 5.45 -5.98
C ASN A 119 5.97 4.65 -5.95
N LEU A 120 6.28 3.91 -7.03
CA LEU A 120 7.47 3.06 -7.13
C LEU A 120 8.79 3.82 -6.90
N GLN A 121 8.86 5.10 -7.24
CA GLN A 121 10.00 5.99 -7.01
C GLN A 121 9.76 7.00 -5.87
N GLY A 122 8.74 6.81 -5.05
CA GLY A 122 8.30 7.81 -4.08
C GLY A 122 7.68 9.02 -4.80
N ILE A 123 8.31 10.19 -4.66
CA ILE A 123 7.99 11.40 -5.43
C ILE A 123 9.24 11.96 -6.13
N TRP A 124 10.35 11.21 -6.08
CA TRP A 124 11.67 11.68 -6.55
C TRP A 124 12.02 11.02 -7.88
N HIS A 125 11.47 11.57 -8.94
CA HIS A 125 11.78 11.18 -10.30
C HIS A 125 11.95 12.44 -11.16
N ASN A 126 12.98 12.46 -12.00
CA ASN A 126 13.37 13.66 -12.76
C ASN A 126 13.11 13.54 -14.27
N ASN A 127 12.42 12.50 -14.71
CA ASN A 127 12.06 12.31 -16.11
C ASN A 127 10.56 12.10 -16.26
N VAL A 128 10.02 12.38 -17.44
CA VAL A 128 8.60 12.12 -17.75
C VAL A 128 8.31 10.62 -17.85
N ASP A 129 9.27 9.85 -18.34
CA ASP A 129 9.16 8.39 -18.48
C ASP A 129 10.15 7.71 -17.53
N GLY A 130 9.65 7.24 -16.41
CA GLY A 130 10.44 6.55 -15.40
C GLY A 130 10.37 5.03 -15.48
N PRO A 131 11.23 4.32 -14.75
CA PRO A 131 11.19 2.86 -14.66
C PRO A 131 9.79 2.38 -14.30
N TRP A 132 9.30 1.34 -15.00
CA TRP A 132 7.94 0.80 -14.87
C TRP A 132 6.85 1.86 -15.00
N ARG A 133 7.11 2.96 -15.73
CA ARG A 133 6.19 4.09 -15.95
C ARG A 133 5.70 4.75 -14.66
N VAL A 134 6.50 4.64 -13.59
CA VAL A 134 6.22 5.25 -12.27
C VAL A 134 4.86 4.81 -11.71
N ASP A 135 4.46 3.56 -11.95
CA ASP A 135 3.17 3.01 -11.50
C ASP A 135 3.14 2.75 -9.97
N TYR A 136 1.97 2.35 -9.48
CA TYR A 136 1.81 1.76 -8.16
C TYR A 136 1.90 0.25 -8.32
N HIS A 137 3.05 -0.31 -7.97
CA HIS A 137 3.30 -1.75 -8.02
C HIS A 137 2.75 -2.41 -6.76
N ASN A 138 1.76 -3.29 -6.96
CA ASN A 138 0.93 -3.80 -5.87
C ASN A 138 1.39 -5.16 -5.33
N ASN A 139 2.42 -5.77 -5.90
CA ASN A 139 2.86 -7.12 -5.49
C ASN A 139 3.85 -7.12 -4.32
N ILE A 140 4.38 -5.97 -3.90
CA ILE A 140 5.22 -5.76 -2.72
C ILE A 140 5.56 -4.27 -2.50
N ASN A 141 5.79 -3.50 -3.58
CA ASN A 141 6.46 -2.21 -3.49
C ASN A 141 5.63 -1.18 -2.72
N ILE A 142 4.34 -1.02 -3.06
CA ILE A 142 3.49 -0.08 -2.35
C ILE A 142 3.26 -0.52 -0.90
N GLN A 143 3.10 -1.82 -0.63
CA GLN A 143 2.98 -2.35 0.72
C GLN A 143 4.22 -2.03 1.55
N MET A 144 5.40 -2.29 0.99
CA MET A 144 6.68 -2.04 1.67
C MET A 144 6.90 -0.57 1.98
N ASN A 145 6.47 0.35 1.10
CA ASN A 145 6.54 1.79 1.35
C ASN A 145 5.76 2.19 2.62
N TYR A 146 4.69 1.49 2.96
CA TYR A 146 3.78 1.86 4.05
C TYR A 146 3.90 1.00 5.31
N TRP A 147 4.58 -0.14 5.28
CA TRP A 147 4.78 -0.96 6.48
C TRP A 147 5.35 -0.22 7.69
N PRO A 148 6.28 0.73 7.55
CA PRO A 148 6.79 1.46 8.70
C PRO A 148 5.85 2.56 9.21
N ALA A 149 4.78 2.93 8.50
CA ALA A 149 3.98 4.10 8.82
C ALA A 149 3.42 4.07 10.23
N CYS A 150 2.62 3.07 10.56
CA CYS A 150 2.00 2.94 11.88
C CYS A 150 3.04 2.64 12.97
N SER A 151 3.94 1.70 12.74
CA SER A 151 4.97 1.30 13.70
C SER A 151 5.99 2.40 14.02
N ALA A 152 6.22 3.32 13.08
CA ALA A 152 7.08 4.49 13.25
C ALA A 152 6.35 5.75 13.75
N ASN A 153 5.12 5.60 14.27
CA ASN A 153 4.28 6.69 14.77
C ASN A 153 3.99 7.77 13.72
N LEU A 154 3.63 7.30 12.50
CA LEU A 154 3.29 8.11 11.32
C LEU A 154 2.00 7.61 10.67
N SER A 155 1.02 7.21 11.47
CA SER A 155 -0.24 6.64 10.96
C SER A 155 -0.98 7.58 10.01
N GLU A 156 -0.87 8.90 10.17
CA GLU A 156 -1.44 9.88 9.25
C GLU A 156 -0.87 9.75 7.83
N CYS A 157 0.39 9.32 7.70
CA CYS A 157 1.02 9.10 6.40
C CYS A 157 0.43 7.90 5.63
N THR A 158 -0.42 7.09 6.27
CA THR A 158 -1.14 5.98 5.61
C THR A 158 -2.38 6.48 4.84
N TRP A 159 -2.91 7.66 5.14
CA TRP A 159 -4.14 8.16 4.51
C TRP A 159 -4.08 8.23 2.98
N PRO A 160 -3.00 8.67 2.34
CA PRO A 160 -2.90 8.62 0.88
C PRO A 160 -3.07 7.21 0.31
N LEU A 161 -2.51 6.18 0.97
CA LEU A 161 -2.72 4.79 0.60
C LEU A 161 -4.17 4.35 0.79
N ILE A 162 -4.81 4.75 1.90
CA ILE A 162 -6.22 4.44 2.17
C ILE A 162 -7.11 5.03 1.07
N ASP A 163 -6.92 6.31 0.72
CA ASP A 163 -7.69 6.96 -0.34
C ASP A 163 -7.42 6.35 -1.71
N PHE A 164 -6.18 5.96 -1.98
CA PHE A 164 -5.84 5.23 -3.20
C PHE A 164 -6.58 3.88 -3.26
N ILE A 165 -6.54 3.08 -2.20
CA ILE A 165 -7.29 1.81 -2.13
C ILE A 165 -8.79 2.05 -2.34
N ARG A 166 -9.37 3.07 -1.71
CA ARG A 166 -10.78 3.46 -1.93
C ARG A 166 -11.08 3.76 -3.40
N SER A 167 -10.17 4.46 -4.08
CA SER A 167 -10.33 4.78 -5.51
C SER A 167 -10.27 3.56 -6.43
N LEU A 168 -9.62 2.48 -5.99
CA LEU A 168 -9.53 1.22 -6.74
C LEU A 168 -10.77 0.31 -6.55
N VAL A 169 -11.63 0.54 -5.57
CA VAL A 169 -12.75 -0.37 -5.27
C VAL A 169 -13.70 -0.47 -6.46
N LYS A 170 -14.23 0.64 -6.94
CA LYS A 170 -15.23 0.64 -8.03
C LYS A 170 -14.71 0.03 -9.35
N PRO A 171 -13.52 0.41 -9.85
CA PRO A 171 -12.93 -0.28 -10.99
C PRO A 171 -12.55 -1.73 -10.67
N GLY A 172 -12.12 -2.02 -9.45
CA GLY A 172 -11.77 -3.36 -8.98
C GLY A 172 -12.95 -4.31 -8.90
N GLU A 173 -14.16 -3.83 -8.58
CA GLU A 173 -15.41 -4.61 -8.69
C GLU A 173 -15.65 -5.08 -10.13
N LYS A 174 -15.43 -4.20 -11.10
CA LYS A 174 -15.53 -4.53 -12.51
C LYS A 174 -14.48 -5.55 -12.95
N THR A 175 -13.26 -5.43 -12.45
CA THR A 175 -12.20 -6.41 -12.68
C THR A 175 -12.55 -7.76 -12.07
N ALA A 176 -13.01 -7.80 -10.82
CA ALA A 176 -13.44 -9.02 -10.14
C ALA A 176 -14.55 -9.73 -10.93
N GLN A 177 -15.56 -9.00 -11.36
CA GLN A 177 -16.66 -9.57 -12.13
C GLN A 177 -16.24 -10.04 -13.53
N SER A 178 -15.45 -9.23 -14.26
CA SER A 178 -15.15 -9.51 -15.67
C SER A 178 -14.11 -10.61 -15.86
N TYR A 179 -13.09 -10.69 -14.99
CA TYR A 179 -12.00 -11.65 -15.13
C TYR A 179 -12.19 -12.92 -14.30
N PHE A 180 -12.91 -12.81 -13.16
CA PHE A 180 -12.99 -13.90 -12.18
C PHE A 180 -14.42 -14.34 -11.89
N ASN A 181 -15.44 -13.67 -12.46
CA ASN A 181 -16.86 -13.89 -12.13
C ASN A 181 -17.12 -13.88 -10.62
N ALA A 182 -16.43 -13.00 -9.91
CA ALA A 182 -16.45 -12.88 -8.44
C ALA A 182 -17.12 -11.57 -8.01
N ARG A 183 -17.73 -11.57 -6.84
CA ARG A 183 -18.20 -10.37 -6.14
C ARG A 183 -17.01 -9.62 -5.54
N GLY A 184 -17.30 -8.46 -4.93
CA GLY A 184 -16.30 -7.65 -4.26
C GLY A 184 -15.30 -7.04 -5.22
N TRP A 185 -14.12 -6.70 -4.75
CA TRP A 185 -13.11 -6.02 -5.56
C TRP A 185 -11.74 -6.66 -5.45
N THR A 186 -10.97 -6.51 -6.52
CA THR A 186 -9.55 -6.82 -6.56
C THR A 186 -8.80 -5.84 -7.48
N ALA A 187 -7.48 -5.88 -7.40
CA ALA A 187 -6.57 -5.21 -8.32
C ALA A 187 -5.46 -6.17 -8.72
N SER A 188 -4.85 -5.92 -9.86
CA SER A 188 -3.69 -6.68 -10.34
C SER A 188 -2.37 -6.00 -9.95
N ILE A 189 -1.26 -6.51 -10.47
CA ILE A 189 0.10 -6.15 -10.08
C ILE A 189 0.43 -4.66 -10.25
N SER A 190 -0.20 -3.99 -11.20
CA SER A 190 0.01 -2.56 -11.49
C SER A 190 -1.31 -1.80 -11.35
N ALA A 191 -1.25 -0.62 -10.77
CA ALA A 191 -2.37 0.30 -10.67
C ALA A 191 -1.93 1.74 -10.95
N ASN A 192 -2.90 2.63 -11.13
CA ASN A 192 -2.65 4.06 -11.29
C ASN A 192 -3.79 4.90 -10.72
N ILE A 193 -3.61 6.20 -10.72
CA ILE A 193 -4.60 7.15 -10.18
C ILE A 193 -5.91 7.23 -10.99
N PHE A 194 -5.95 6.65 -12.19
CA PHE A 194 -7.14 6.60 -13.05
C PHE A 194 -7.93 5.30 -12.88
N GLY A 195 -7.70 4.54 -11.80
CA GLY A 195 -8.45 3.33 -11.47
C GLY A 195 -8.10 2.11 -12.33
N PHE A 196 -6.88 2.01 -12.84
CA PHE A 196 -6.46 0.79 -13.52
C PHE A 196 -6.27 -0.34 -12.50
N THR A 197 -6.99 -1.44 -12.67
CA THR A 197 -7.01 -2.60 -11.76
C THR A 197 -6.90 -3.94 -12.47
N ALA A 198 -7.02 -3.93 -13.81
CA ALA A 198 -7.02 -5.14 -14.62
C ALA A 198 -5.62 -5.78 -14.73
N PRO A 199 -5.52 -7.07 -15.08
CA PRO A 199 -4.25 -7.68 -15.47
C PRO A 199 -3.64 -6.93 -16.66
N LEU A 200 -2.31 -6.80 -16.65
CA LEU A 200 -1.59 -6.21 -17.77
C LEU A 200 -1.66 -7.10 -19.01
N SER A 201 -1.67 -6.48 -20.19
CA SER A 201 -1.57 -7.19 -21.46
C SER A 201 -0.15 -7.70 -21.67
N SER A 202 0.14 -8.90 -21.17
CA SER A 202 1.42 -9.59 -21.35
C SER A 202 1.19 -11.05 -21.71
N LYS A 203 2.18 -11.66 -22.33
CA LYS A 203 2.18 -13.11 -22.63
C LYS A 203 2.58 -13.95 -21.41
N SER A 204 3.07 -13.33 -20.36
CA SER A 204 3.56 -13.97 -19.15
C SER A 204 2.45 -14.06 -18.11
N MET A 205 1.88 -15.23 -17.94
CA MET A 205 0.81 -15.47 -16.95
C MET A 205 1.37 -15.45 -15.53
N GLU A 206 2.58 -15.92 -15.34
CA GLU A 206 3.30 -15.94 -14.05
C GLU A 206 3.45 -14.53 -13.46
N TRP A 207 3.55 -13.52 -14.31
CA TRP A 207 3.65 -12.14 -13.91
C TRP A 207 2.28 -11.44 -13.78
N ASN A 208 1.32 -11.80 -14.65
CA ASN A 208 0.04 -11.10 -14.75
C ASN A 208 -1.06 -11.66 -13.86
N LEU A 209 -1.07 -12.99 -13.66
CA LEU A 209 -2.13 -13.65 -12.91
C LEU A 209 -1.89 -13.54 -11.40
N ASN A 210 -2.16 -12.38 -10.85
CA ASN A 210 -2.02 -12.14 -9.43
C ASN A 210 -3.26 -11.44 -8.83
N PRO A 211 -4.40 -12.15 -8.76
CA PRO A 211 -5.66 -11.57 -8.30
C PRO A 211 -5.67 -11.25 -6.81
N ILE A 212 -4.70 -11.77 -6.06
CA ILE A 212 -4.70 -11.67 -4.60
C ILE A 212 -4.02 -10.38 -4.08
N VAL A 213 -3.44 -9.57 -4.96
CA VAL A 213 -2.80 -8.31 -4.54
C VAL A 213 -3.81 -7.24 -4.10
N GLY A 214 -5.03 -7.24 -4.66
CA GLY A 214 -6.11 -6.40 -4.15
C GLY A 214 -6.46 -6.72 -2.68
N PRO A 215 -6.73 -8.00 -2.32
CA PRO A 215 -6.82 -8.43 -0.94
C PRO A 215 -5.62 -8.05 -0.07
N TRP A 216 -4.39 -8.14 -0.58
CA TRP A 216 -3.21 -7.71 0.16
C TRP A 216 -3.20 -6.20 0.43
N LEU A 217 -3.61 -5.38 -0.53
CA LEU A 217 -3.80 -3.94 -0.28
C LEU A 217 -4.84 -3.69 0.83
N ALA A 218 -5.92 -4.46 0.87
CA ALA A 218 -6.97 -4.30 1.86
C ALA A 218 -6.52 -4.62 3.29
N THR A 219 -5.47 -5.44 3.51
CA THR A 219 -4.95 -5.72 4.85
C THR A 219 -4.37 -4.47 5.53
N HIS A 220 -3.86 -3.49 4.78
CA HIS A 220 -3.39 -2.21 5.34
C HIS A 220 -4.51 -1.40 6.00
N ILE A 221 -5.77 -1.63 5.61
CA ILE A 221 -6.92 -0.96 6.22
C ILE A 221 -7.15 -1.47 7.64
N TRP A 222 -7.01 -2.80 7.85
CA TRP A 222 -7.08 -3.38 9.18
C TRP A 222 -5.87 -2.98 10.02
N GLU A 223 -4.65 -3.01 9.46
CA GLU A 223 -3.44 -2.58 10.14
C GLU A 223 -3.57 -1.14 10.68
N TYR A 224 -4.07 -0.21 9.86
CA TYR A 224 -4.33 1.15 10.31
C TYR A 224 -5.29 1.20 11.52
N TYR A 225 -6.40 0.45 11.47
CA TYR A 225 -7.31 0.34 12.61
C TYR A 225 -6.62 -0.31 13.82
N ASP A 226 -5.85 -1.35 13.62
CA ASP A 226 -5.23 -2.11 14.72
C ASP A 226 -4.23 -1.27 15.53
N TYR A 227 -3.54 -0.34 14.86
CA TYR A 227 -2.68 0.64 15.52
C TYR A 227 -3.43 1.84 16.12
N THR A 228 -4.41 2.38 15.41
CA THR A 228 -5.08 3.62 15.83
C THR A 228 -6.27 3.41 16.76
N ARG A 229 -6.90 2.23 16.69
CA ARG A 229 -8.17 1.88 17.36
C ARG A 229 -9.32 2.84 17.01
N ASP A 230 -9.23 3.52 15.88
CA ASP A 230 -10.26 4.44 15.41
C ASP A 230 -11.48 3.66 14.88
N LYS A 231 -12.47 3.45 15.77
CA LYS A 231 -13.71 2.75 15.43
C LYS A 231 -14.56 3.51 14.42
N ARG A 232 -14.45 4.86 14.39
CA ARG A 232 -15.17 5.67 13.43
C ARG A 232 -14.64 5.40 12.02
N PHE A 233 -13.32 5.45 11.86
CA PHE A 233 -12.67 5.06 10.61
C PHE A 233 -13.11 3.65 10.17
N LEU A 234 -13.03 2.67 11.09
CA LEU A 234 -13.39 1.29 10.77
C LEU A 234 -14.85 1.17 10.32
N SER A 235 -15.79 1.86 10.99
CA SER A 235 -17.23 1.77 10.66
C SER A 235 -17.63 2.53 9.40
N GLU A 236 -17.04 3.71 9.16
CA GLU A 236 -17.44 4.60 8.07
C GLU A 236 -16.68 4.30 6.75
N ILE A 237 -15.48 3.75 6.82
CA ILE A 237 -14.58 3.57 5.68
C ILE A 237 -14.02 2.15 5.61
N GLY A 238 -13.33 1.71 6.68
CA GLY A 238 -12.45 0.56 6.64
C GLY A 238 -13.18 -0.75 6.42
N TYR A 239 -14.31 -0.95 7.08
CA TYR A 239 -15.00 -2.25 7.07
C TYR A 239 -15.48 -2.66 5.69
N GLU A 240 -16.06 -1.73 4.92
CA GLU A 240 -16.55 -2.05 3.58
C GLU A 240 -15.39 -2.42 2.61
N LEU A 241 -14.25 -1.77 2.74
CA LEU A 241 -13.06 -2.10 1.96
C LEU A 241 -12.56 -3.51 2.24
N ILE A 242 -12.46 -3.88 3.52
CA ILE A 242 -12.03 -5.22 3.98
C ILE A 242 -13.06 -6.28 3.58
N LYS A 243 -14.35 -6.05 3.89
CA LYS A 243 -15.45 -6.98 3.63
C LYS A 243 -15.59 -7.29 2.14
N SER A 244 -15.60 -6.26 1.31
CA SER A 244 -15.74 -6.41 -0.14
C SER A 244 -14.55 -7.17 -0.76
N SER A 245 -13.33 -6.93 -0.27
CA SER A 245 -12.16 -7.71 -0.66
C SER A 245 -12.21 -9.16 -0.15
N ALA A 246 -12.71 -9.39 1.06
CA ALA A 246 -12.94 -10.74 1.58
C ALA A 246 -14.02 -11.49 0.76
N GLN A 247 -15.04 -10.82 0.27
CA GLN A 247 -16.04 -11.41 -0.63
C GLN A 247 -15.40 -11.87 -1.94
N PHE A 248 -14.55 -11.04 -2.56
CA PHE A 248 -13.78 -11.44 -3.73
C PHE A 248 -12.92 -12.66 -3.43
N THR A 249 -12.21 -12.66 -2.31
CA THR A 249 -11.35 -13.77 -1.89
C THR A 249 -12.15 -15.07 -1.78
N VAL A 250 -13.32 -15.05 -1.14
CA VAL A 250 -14.19 -16.22 -1.01
C VAL A 250 -14.62 -16.77 -2.36
N ASP A 251 -15.02 -15.91 -3.28
CA ASP A 251 -15.50 -16.33 -4.61
C ASP A 251 -14.35 -16.80 -5.53
N HIS A 252 -13.12 -16.33 -5.30
CA HIS A 252 -11.93 -16.74 -6.04
C HIS A 252 -11.37 -18.09 -5.58
N LEU A 253 -11.63 -18.51 -4.33
CA LEU A 253 -11.13 -19.78 -3.82
C LEU A 253 -11.73 -20.98 -4.54
N TRP A 254 -10.89 -21.92 -4.93
CA TRP A 254 -11.34 -23.21 -5.40
C TRP A 254 -11.67 -24.12 -4.22
N HIS A 255 -12.92 -24.60 -4.19
CA HIS A 255 -13.36 -25.64 -3.27
C HIS A 255 -13.03 -27.00 -3.86
N LYS A 256 -12.05 -27.68 -3.28
CA LYS A 256 -11.57 -28.97 -3.75
C LYS A 256 -12.56 -30.12 -3.43
N PRO A 257 -12.50 -31.23 -4.19
CA PRO A 257 -13.37 -32.40 -3.92
C PRO A 257 -13.21 -33.01 -2.51
N ASP A 258 -12.04 -32.81 -1.88
CA ASP A 258 -11.76 -33.27 -0.51
C ASP A 258 -12.37 -32.35 0.57
N GLY A 259 -13.05 -31.30 0.18
CA GLY A 259 -13.70 -30.32 1.07
C GLY A 259 -12.78 -29.20 1.57
N THR A 260 -11.53 -29.13 1.12
CA THR A 260 -10.60 -28.04 1.44
C THR A 260 -10.72 -26.88 0.46
N TYR A 261 -10.17 -25.73 0.82
CA TYR A 261 -10.11 -24.53 -0.04
C TYR A 261 -8.67 -24.19 -0.38
N THR A 262 -8.44 -23.75 -1.62
CA THR A 262 -7.14 -23.28 -2.08
C THR A 262 -7.29 -22.04 -2.97
N ALA A 263 -6.28 -21.16 -2.97
CA ALA A 263 -6.22 -19.99 -3.85
C ALA A 263 -5.73 -20.40 -5.25
N ALA A 264 -6.64 -20.88 -6.08
CA ALA A 264 -6.31 -21.39 -7.41
C ALA A 264 -7.23 -20.78 -8.50
N PRO A 265 -6.68 -20.40 -9.65
CA PRO A 265 -5.25 -20.38 -9.96
C PRO A 265 -4.50 -19.21 -9.29
N SER A 266 -3.24 -19.42 -8.97
CA SER A 266 -2.37 -18.38 -8.41
C SER A 266 -0.93 -18.49 -8.89
N THR A 267 -0.17 -17.40 -8.75
CA THR A 267 1.24 -17.33 -9.07
C THR A 267 2.03 -16.76 -7.90
N SER A 268 3.30 -17.08 -7.80
CA SER A 268 4.22 -16.38 -6.92
C SER A 268 4.86 -15.25 -7.73
N PRO A 269 4.50 -13.98 -7.46
CA PRO A 269 5.04 -12.90 -8.28
C PRO A 269 6.55 -12.74 -8.02
N GLU A 270 7.33 -12.62 -9.06
CA GLU A 270 7.01 -12.41 -10.49
C GLU A 270 7.51 -13.57 -11.35
N HIS A 271 7.52 -14.78 -10.86
CA HIS A 271 8.06 -15.94 -11.56
C HIS A 271 7.39 -17.25 -11.12
N GLY A 272 7.80 -18.32 -11.74
CA GLY A 272 7.28 -19.65 -11.47
C GLY A 272 6.02 -19.98 -12.24
N PRO A 273 5.51 -21.19 -12.08
CA PRO A 273 4.31 -21.64 -12.79
C PRO A 273 3.04 -21.02 -12.21
N VAL A 274 1.98 -21.07 -13.00
CA VAL A 274 0.61 -20.98 -12.46
C VAL A 274 0.33 -22.24 -11.67
N ASP A 275 -0.12 -22.11 -10.44
CA ASP A 275 -0.24 -23.20 -9.47
C ASP A 275 -1.64 -23.28 -8.85
N GLU A 276 -1.95 -24.38 -8.21
CA GLU A 276 -3.19 -24.59 -7.45
C GLU A 276 -3.16 -24.01 -6.02
N GLY A 277 -2.24 -23.09 -5.75
CA GLY A 277 -2.18 -22.40 -4.47
C GLY A 277 -0.77 -22.18 -3.96
N VAL A 278 -0.15 -21.09 -4.40
CA VAL A 278 1.13 -20.65 -3.88
C VAL A 278 1.01 -20.17 -2.44
N THR A 279 2.06 -20.33 -1.66
CA THR A 279 2.08 -19.96 -0.23
C THR A 279 1.80 -18.48 -0.01
N PHE A 280 2.32 -17.59 -0.87
CA PHE A 280 2.01 -16.17 -0.85
C PHE A 280 0.49 -15.91 -0.90
N ALA A 281 -0.21 -16.53 -1.86
CA ALA A 281 -1.65 -16.35 -2.01
C ALA A 281 -2.42 -16.87 -0.79
N HIS A 282 -2.03 -18.03 -0.26
CA HIS A 282 -2.66 -18.57 0.97
C HIS A 282 -2.41 -17.68 2.19
N ALA A 283 -1.23 -17.05 2.30
CA ALA A 283 -0.95 -16.12 3.40
C ALA A 283 -1.88 -14.90 3.34
N VAL A 284 -2.03 -14.29 2.17
CA VAL A 284 -2.93 -13.14 1.97
C VAL A 284 -4.40 -13.53 2.18
N VAL A 285 -4.84 -14.68 1.65
CA VAL A 285 -6.21 -15.20 1.90
C VAL A 285 -6.47 -15.36 3.40
N ARG A 286 -5.54 -15.95 4.13
CA ARG A 286 -5.66 -16.11 5.58
C ARG A 286 -5.79 -14.77 6.28
N GLU A 287 -4.92 -13.83 5.94
CA GLU A 287 -4.88 -12.51 6.57
C GLU A 287 -6.17 -11.73 6.32
N ILE A 288 -6.60 -11.55 5.08
CA ILE A 288 -7.80 -10.76 4.77
C ILE A 288 -9.08 -11.35 5.38
N LEU A 289 -9.20 -12.69 5.48
CA LEU A 289 -10.34 -13.32 6.14
C LEU A 289 -10.28 -13.12 7.65
N LEU A 290 -9.10 -13.17 8.28
CA LEU A 290 -8.92 -12.86 9.71
C LEU A 290 -9.29 -11.41 9.99
N ASP A 291 -8.82 -10.47 9.17
CA ASP A 291 -9.14 -9.05 9.27
C ASP A 291 -10.63 -8.78 9.18
N ALA A 292 -11.32 -9.40 8.19
CA ALA A 292 -12.76 -9.32 8.05
C ALA A 292 -13.52 -9.88 9.26
N ILE A 293 -13.06 -11.01 9.80
CA ILE A 293 -13.63 -11.62 11.01
C ILE A 293 -13.46 -10.67 12.21
N GLN A 294 -12.27 -10.13 12.42
CA GLN A 294 -11.99 -9.24 13.55
C GLN A 294 -12.76 -7.91 13.41
N ALA A 295 -12.77 -7.31 12.24
CA ALA A 295 -13.51 -6.09 11.96
C ALA A 295 -15.02 -6.28 12.20
N SER A 296 -15.58 -7.38 11.70
CA SER A 296 -16.97 -7.77 11.95
C SER A 296 -17.28 -7.95 13.46
N LYS A 297 -16.37 -8.54 14.24
CA LYS A 297 -16.51 -8.69 15.70
C LYS A 297 -16.49 -7.34 16.41
N VAL A 298 -15.54 -6.47 16.05
CA VAL A 298 -15.41 -5.14 16.66
C VAL A 298 -16.65 -4.28 16.43
N LEU A 299 -17.25 -4.37 15.24
CA LEU A 299 -18.45 -3.62 14.87
C LEU A 299 -19.76 -4.34 15.24
N GLY A 300 -19.74 -5.62 15.55
CA GLY A 300 -20.91 -6.39 15.88
C GLY A 300 -21.83 -6.73 14.70
N VAL A 301 -21.31 -6.74 13.47
CA VAL A 301 -22.06 -6.90 12.22
C VAL A 301 -21.75 -8.22 11.50
N ASP A 302 -22.53 -8.56 10.47
CA ASP A 302 -22.27 -9.61 9.47
C ASP A 302 -21.93 -10.99 10.07
N ARG A 303 -22.69 -11.43 11.08
CA ARG A 303 -22.46 -12.71 11.78
C ARG A 303 -22.53 -13.92 10.85
N LYS A 304 -23.35 -13.87 9.79
CA LYS A 304 -23.49 -14.97 8.83
C LYS A 304 -22.24 -15.09 7.96
N GLU A 305 -21.78 -13.99 7.41
CA GLU A 305 -20.57 -13.88 6.59
C GLU A 305 -19.35 -14.30 7.42
N ARG A 306 -19.26 -13.83 8.66
CA ARG A 306 -18.18 -14.21 9.59
C ARG A 306 -18.08 -15.72 9.79
N ARG A 307 -19.19 -16.41 9.96
CA ARG A 307 -19.22 -17.89 10.08
C ARG A 307 -18.73 -18.56 8.79
N GLN A 308 -19.02 -17.99 7.63
CA GLN A 308 -18.48 -18.47 6.36
C GLN A 308 -16.97 -18.32 6.31
N TRP A 309 -16.44 -17.15 6.65
CA TRP A 309 -14.99 -16.89 6.70
C TRP A 309 -14.29 -17.81 7.70
N GLU A 310 -14.84 -17.99 8.89
CA GLU A 310 -14.31 -18.92 9.92
C GLU A 310 -14.28 -20.37 9.40
N ASN A 311 -15.32 -20.83 8.72
CA ASN A 311 -15.36 -22.16 8.11
C ASN A 311 -14.33 -22.34 6.99
N ILE A 312 -14.14 -21.33 6.13
CA ILE A 312 -13.14 -21.37 5.07
C ILE A 312 -11.74 -21.44 5.65
N LEU A 313 -11.42 -20.60 6.64
CA LEU A 313 -10.12 -20.61 7.32
C LEU A 313 -9.79 -21.98 7.95
N ALA A 314 -10.79 -22.62 8.55
CA ALA A 314 -10.62 -23.95 9.16
C ALA A 314 -10.34 -25.05 8.12
N LYS A 315 -10.71 -24.83 6.87
CA LYS A 315 -10.56 -25.76 5.75
C LYS A 315 -9.57 -25.31 4.69
N LEU A 316 -8.89 -24.19 4.90
CA LEU A 316 -7.86 -23.73 3.98
C LEU A 316 -6.69 -24.72 3.99
N VAL A 317 -6.21 -25.09 2.81
CA VAL A 317 -5.05 -25.97 2.66
C VAL A 317 -3.91 -25.48 3.55
N PRO A 318 -3.28 -26.36 4.34
CA PRO A 318 -2.17 -25.97 5.22
C PRO A 318 -0.93 -25.61 4.41
N TYR A 319 -0.06 -24.81 5.01
CA TYR A 319 1.25 -24.55 4.44
C TYR A 319 2.04 -25.86 4.29
N ARG A 320 2.75 -25.98 3.19
CA ARG A 320 3.52 -27.17 2.84
C ARG A 320 4.98 -26.97 3.21
N ILE A 321 5.59 -28.02 3.70
CA ILE A 321 7.00 -28.04 4.06
C ILE A 321 7.74 -28.95 3.07
N GLY A 322 8.79 -28.43 2.49
CA GLY A 322 9.61 -29.15 1.50
C GLY A 322 10.62 -30.09 2.15
N ARG A 323 11.32 -30.82 1.31
CA ARG A 323 12.29 -31.88 1.69
C ARG A 323 13.48 -31.37 2.54
N TYR A 324 13.75 -30.08 2.54
CA TYR A 324 14.79 -29.45 3.36
C TYR A 324 14.25 -28.80 4.64
N GLY A 325 12.96 -28.97 4.95
CA GLY A 325 12.30 -28.31 6.08
C GLY A 325 11.90 -26.86 5.84
N GLN A 326 12.06 -26.36 4.62
CA GLN A 326 11.65 -25.03 4.22
C GLN A 326 10.14 -24.97 3.94
N LEU A 327 9.57 -23.77 4.06
CA LEU A 327 8.25 -23.48 3.57
C LEU A 327 8.27 -23.51 2.03
N LEU A 328 7.37 -24.30 1.40
CA LEU A 328 7.28 -24.35 -0.06
C LEU A 328 6.65 -23.05 -0.59
N GLU A 329 7.16 -22.57 -1.69
CA GLU A 329 6.60 -21.43 -2.41
C GLU A 329 5.41 -21.85 -3.29
N TRP A 330 5.55 -22.98 -3.98
CA TRP A 330 4.52 -23.58 -4.83
C TRP A 330 3.89 -24.83 -4.19
N SER A 331 2.92 -25.43 -4.88
CA SER A 331 2.25 -26.66 -4.43
C SER A 331 3.16 -27.89 -4.47
N THR A 332 4.22 -27.86 -5.26
CA THR A 332 5.22 -28.91 -5.41
C THR A 332 6.61 -28.41 -5.01
N ASP A 333 7.46 -29.37 -4.55
CA ASP A 333 8.85 -29.12 -4.16
C ASP A 333 9.80 -29.17 -5.38
#